data_1006ba1f94e8f5f7d15ae21a2d3048b9
#
_entry.id   1006ba1f94e8f5f7d15ae21a2d3048b9
#
_cell.length_a   1.000
_cell.length_b   1.000
_cell.length_c   1.000
_cell.angle_alpha   90.00
_cell.angle_beta   90.00
_cell.angle_gamma   90.00
#
_symmetry.space_group_name_H-M   'P 1'
#
loop_
_entity.id
_entity.type
_entity.pdbx_description
1 polymer ?
#
loop_
_entity_poly.entity_id
_entity_poly.type
_entity_poly.pdbx_seq_one_letter_code
_entity_poly.pdbx_strand_id
1 'polypeptide(L)' 'MIVELWSQKIIKGEKTFSDVPRLLKDRVKEYLIKQGRIDLTKGDN' A
#
# COMPACT_ATOMS: atom_id res chain seq x y z
N MET A 1 -8.15 -3.44 -10.28
CA MET A 1 -8.74 -3.43 -8.93
C MET A 1 -8.18 -2.25 -8.13
N ILE A 2 -8.97 -1.75 -7.20
CA ILE A 2 -8.58 -0.55 -6.47
C ILE A 2 -7.35 -0.78 -5.60
N VAL A 3 -7.19 -1.97 -5.04
CA VAL A 3 -6.01 -2.30 -4.23
C VAL A 3 -4.75 -2.23 -5.08
N GLU A 4 -4.84 -2.73 -6.28
CA GLU A 4 -3.72 -2.70 -7.20
C GLU A 4 -3.32 -1.26 -7.54
N LEU A 5 -4.32 -0.43 -7.80
CA LEU A 5 -4.07 0.98 -8.10
C LEU A 5 -3.35 1.68 -6.94
N TRP A 6 -3.85 1.47 -5.73
CA TRP A 6 -3.21 2.06 -4.56
C TRP A 6 -1.78 1.60 -4.43
N SER A 7 -1.55 0.30 -4.60
CA SER A 7 -0.22 -0.26 -4.46
C SER A 7 0.73 0.32 -5.49
N GLN A 8 0.29 0.46 -6.73
CA GLN A 8 1.11 1.03 -7.77
C GLN A 8 1.48 2.48 -7.46
N LYS A 9 0.53 3.25 -6.97
CA LYS A 9 0.81 4.64 -6.63
C LYS A 9 1.79 4.77 -5.49
N ILE A 10 1.70 3.87 -4.52
CA ILE A 10 2.65 3.86 -3.41
C ILE A 10 4.04 3.49 -3.89
N ILE A 11 4.12 2.48 -4.76
CA ILE A 11 5.41 2.06 -5.31
C ILE A 11 6.05 3.17 -6.11
N LYS A 12 5.24 3.92 -6.85
CA LYS A 12 5.75 5.03 -7.64
C LYS A 12 6.10 6.26 -6.81
N GLY A 13 5.68 6.29 -5.56
CA GLY A 13 5.93 7.44 -4.73
C GLY A 13 4.90 8.55 -4.89
N GLU A 14 3.82 8.31 -5.61
CA GLU A 14 2.77 9.31 -5.78
C GLU A 14 1.86 9.42 -4.58
N LYS A 15 1.73 8.35 -3.83
CA LYS A 15 0.92 8.31 -2.61
C LYS A 15 1.70 7.58 -1.54
N THR A 16 1.28 7.79 -0.29
CA THR A 16 1.90 7.07 0.82
C THR A 16 0.90 6.05 1.36
N PHE A 17 1.41 5.10 2.11
CA PHE A 17 0.56 4.09 2.73
C PHE A 17 -0.47 4.75 3.66
N SER A 18 -0.09 5.85 4.29
CA SER A 18 -0.99 6.59 5.17
C SER A 18 -2.19 7.17 4.43
N ASP A 19 -2.05 7.41 3.14
CA ASP A 19 -3.14 7.97 2.36
C ASP A 19 -4.23 6.94 2.06
N VAL A 20 -3.93 5.67 2.24
CA VAL A 20 -4.87 4.60 1.91
C VAL A 20 -6.04 4.61 2.91
N PRO A 21 -7.29 4.52 2.43
CA PRO A 21 -8.42 4.42 3.34
C PRO A 21 -8.26 3.25 4.29
N ARG A 22 -8.73 3.44 5.52
CA ARG A 22 -8.54 2.43 6.55
C ARG A 22 -9.05 1.06 6.12
N LEU A 23 -10.19 1.03 5.45
CA LEU A 23 -10.78 -0.25 5.04
C LEU A 23 -9.93 -0.99 4.00
N LEU A 24 -9.10 -0.27 3.30
CA LEU A 24 -8.25 -0.87 2.27
C LEU A 24 -6.83 -1.13 2.73
N LYS A 25 -6.45 -0.59 3.88
CA LYS A 25 -5.06 -0.70 4.32
C LYS A 25 -4.59 -2.13 4.46
N ASP A 26 -5.41 -2.99 5.04
CA ASP A 26 -5.02 -4.38 5.22
C ASP A 26 -4.79 -5.06 3.88
N ARG A 27 -5.65 -4.79 2.93
CA ARG A 27 -5.54 -5.41 1.61
C ARG A 27 -4.33 -4.88 0.85
N VAL A 28 -4.12 -3.58 0.91
CA VAL A 28 -2.96 -2.97 0.25
C VAL A 28 -1.67 -3.48 0.90
N LYS A 29 -1.66 -3.60 2.22
CA LYS A 29 -0.51 -4.12 2.92
C LYS A 29 -0.18 -5.53 2.47
N GLU A 30 -1.18 -6.40 2.38
CA GLU A 30 -0.96 -7.76 1.93
C GLU A 30 -0.41 -7.79 0.52
N TYR A 31 -0.95 -6.93 -0.33
CA TYR A 31 -0.48 -6.87 -1.71
C TYR A 31 1.00 -6.46 -1.77
N LEU A 32 1.35 -5.43 -1.02
CA LEU A 32 2.73 -4.96 -1.01
C LEU A 32 3.68 -6.01 -0.45
N ILE A 33 3.25 -6.73 0.57
CA ILE A 33 4.07 -7.79 1.14
C ILE A 33 4.30 -8.89 0.10
N LYS A 34 3.26 -9.25 -0.63
CA LYS A 34 3.40 -10.27 -1.67
C LYS A 34 4.32 -9.83 -2.79
N GLN A 35 4.41 -8.52 -3.02
CA GLN A 35 5.30 -7.98 -4.03
C GLN A 35 6.72 -7.78 -3.51
N GLY A 36 6.96 -8.13 -2.25
CA GLY A 36 8.27 -7.95 -1.67
C GLY A 36 8.56 -6.52 -1.27
N ARG A 37 7.55 -5.70 -1.13
CA ARG A 37 7.73 -4.28 -0.80
C ARG A 37 7.18 -3.97 0.59
N ILE A 38 7.50 -4.80 1.54
CA ILE A 38 7.03 -4.61 2.90
C ILE A 38 7.53 -3.31 3.52
N ASP A 39 8.65 -2.81 3.03
CA ASP A 39 9.20 -1.55 3.53
C ASP A 39 8.25 -0.39 3.32
N LEU A 40 7.37 -0.48 2.33
CA LEU A 40 6.42 0.58 2.04
C LEU A 40 5.26 0.63 3.02
N THR A 41 5.13 -0.36 3.89
CA THR A 41 4.06 -0.39 4.89
C THR A 41 4.52 0.09 6.27
N LYS A 42 5.78 0.45 6.42
CA LYS A 42 6.33 0.77 7.72
C LYS A 42 5.74 2.03 8.35
N GLY A 43 5.19 2.91 7.55
CA GLY A 43 4.62 4.13 8.08
C GLY A 43 3.24 3.97 8.65
N ASP A 44 2.74 2.75 8.76
CA ASP A 44 1.37 2.47 9.16
C ASP A 44 1.24 2.28 10.65
N ASN A 45 1.97 2.70 11.43
CA ASN A 45 1.74 2.49 12.84
C ASN A 45 0.69 3.39 13.41
#